data_1ae87c4dad775f4636f1dabcfd89a259
#
_entry.id   1ae87c4dad775f4636f1dabcfd89a259
#
_cell.length_a   1.000
_cell.length_b   1.000
_cell.length_c   1.000
_cell.angle_alpha   90.00
_cell.angle_beta   90.00
_cell.angle_gamma   90.00
#
_symmetry.space_group_name_H-M   'P 1'
#
loop_
_entity.id
_entity.type
_entity.pdbx_description
1 polymer ?
#
loop_
_entity_poly.entity_id
_entity_poly.type
_entity_poly.pdbx_seq_one_letter_code
_entity_poly.pdbx_strand_id
1 'polypeptide(L)'
;MARRNDSRPSGRRDARGAASRGRQGGQQRGGSQQRGGKPRQQASGARTGAHTGVPARTRGSQGQRAGSKGDLIEGRRAAAEALELGLPITRALIQKDSGAVDPTLTDLARRLAANGVEVERVARPVLDSLSSHGAHQGIMLKVRPYRYASLHDIIEAAGSGNALVIVLDHVTDEGNFGAIVRTAEVVGAAGVVVAKSRAARVGVGAYKTSAGAVMHLPIAQVPNLASALDELKEHGFWAGGATEHARDLVWDAPVAGRLALVMGSEGSGISRLVRQHCDFVFKLPQRGQVESLNVAQATTAIAYEWLRRDMAAGEGAQAVSEPAGDGYDTPLDLPDTSDFDFPETDLG
;
A
#
# COMPACT_ATOMS: atom_id res chain seq x y z
N MET A 1 15.84 45.62 54.50
CA MET A 1 15.92 44.63 55.58
C MET A 1 16.13 43.28 54.96
N ALA A 2 17.34 42.81 54.78
CA ALA A 2 18.26 42.07 55.65
C ALA A 2 17.60 40.79 56.16
N ARG A 3 18.04 39.59 55.72
CA ARG A 3 19.20 38.70 56.03
C ARG A 3 19.00 37.43 55.25
N ARG A 4 19.83 36.95 54.37
CA ARG A 4 21.01 36.08 54.52
C ARG A 4 20.87 35.01 55.62
N ASN A 5 20.91 33.70 55.15
CA ASN A 5 21.90 32.80 55.73
C ASN A 5 22.19 31.59 54.86
N ASP A 6 23.44 31.41 54.62
CA ASP A 6 24.26 30.33 54.14
C ASP A 6 24.20 29.07 55.03
N SER A 7 24.41 27.89 54.42
CA SER A 7 25.39 26.91 54.95
C SER A 7 25.47 25.65 54.07
N ARG A 8 26.58 25.47 53.38
CA ARG A 8 27.25 24.17 53.11
C ARG A 8 28.11 23.81 54.37
N PRO A 9 28.55 22.55 54.57
CA PRO A 9 29.55 21.88 53.75
C PRO A 9 29.47 20.33 53.68
N SER A 10 30.01 19.70 52.67
CA SER A 10 31.28 18.95 52.52
C SER A 10 31.42 17.61 53.28
N GLY A 11 31.85 16.59 52.55
CA GLY A 11 32.37 15.34 53.09
C GLY A 11 32.70 14.31 52.03
N ARG A 12 33.91 14.35 51.58
CA ARG A 12 34.80 13.46 50.88
C ARG A 12 35.05 12.13 51.64
N ARG A 13 35.31 11.04 50.90
CA ARG A 13 36.51 10.14 50.88
C ARG A 13 36.13 8.79 50.35
N ASP A 14 36.73 8.34 49.23
CA ASP A 14 37.93 7.49 49.08
C ASP A 14 37.74 6.10 49.71
N ALA A 15 38.09 4.98 49.15
CA ALA A 15 39.14 4.58 48.23
C ALA A 15 39.06 3.07 47.96
N ARG A 16 39.63 2.66 46.80
CA ARG A 16 40.57 1.54 46.61
C ARG A 16 40.15 0.09 46.90
N GLY A 17 40.42 -0.76 45.95
CA GLY A 17 41.36 -1.82 45.92
C GLY A 17 40.91 -2.91 44.96
N ALA A 18 41.57 -3.10 43.85
CA ALA A 18 42.73 -3.94 43.52
C ALA A 18 42.35 -5.42 43.38
N ALA A 19 42.38 -5.93 42.18
CA ALA A 19 43.47 -6.66 41.51
C ALA A 19 43.60 -8.15 41.88
N SER A 20 43.55 -9.03 40.88
CA SER A 20 44.59 -10.04 40.55
C SER A 20 43.93 -11.11 39.62
N ARG A 21 44.46 -11.29 38.44
CA ARG A 21 45.60 -12.15 37.99
C ARG A 21 45.29 -13.66 37.98
N GLY A 22 45.56 -14.20 36.82
CA GLY A 22 45.94 -15.61 36.58
C GLY A 22 45.38 -16.08 35.25
N ARG A 23 46.06 -16.04 34.17
CA ARG A 23 47.24 -16.74 33.63
C ARG A 23 46.96 -18.17 33.22
N GLN A 24 47.26 -18.39 31.92
CA GLN A 24 47.95 -19.53 31.27
C GLN A 24 47.07 -20.73 30.95
N GLY A 25 47.20 -21.40 29.86
CA GLY A 25 48.17 -21.47 28.78
C GLY A 25 47.93 -22.76 27.99
N GLY A 26 48.60 -22.89 26.86
CA GLY A 26 48.87 -24.17 26.17
C GLY A 26 48.09 -24.26 24.84
N GLN A 27 48.59 -23.94 23.68
CA GLN A 27 49.70 -24.52 22.87
C GLN A 27 49.56 -26.03 22.63
N GLN A 28 49.36 -26.42 21.40
CA GLN A 28 50.28 -27.05 20.45
C GLN A 28 49.50 -27.76 19.34
N ARG A 29 49.74 -27.39 18.06
CA ARG A 29 50.57 -28.10 17.06
C ARG A 29 49.90 -29.42 16.60
N GLY A 30 49.80 -29.70 15.37
CA GLY A 30 50.50 -29.60 14.12
C GLY A 30 49.82 -30.55 13.18
N GLY A 31 50.00 -30.43 11.96
CA GLY A 31 50.88 -30.92 10.94
C GLY A 31 50.01 -31.24 9.73
N SER A 32 50.15 -30.56 8.66
CA SER A 32 50.92 -30.79 7.43
C SER A 32 50.71 -32.10 6.67
N GLN A 33 50.48 -31.93 5.42
CA GLN A 33 51.03 -32.60 4.20
C GLN A 33 49.93 -33.00 3.23
N GLN A 34 49.83 -32.38 2.12
CA GLN A 34 50.58 -32.35 0.86
C GLN A 34 50.12 -33.41 -0.18
N ARG A 35 49.89 -32.85 -1.38
CA ARG A 35 50.16 -33.37 -2.75
C ARG A 35 49.21 -34.44 -3.28
N GLY A 36 48.74 -34.34 -4.44
CA GLY A 36 49.14 -34.20 -5.80
C GLY A 36 47.95 -34.64 -6.64
N GLY A 37 47.73 -34.20 -7.79
CA GLY A 37 48.41 -34.25 -9.03
C GLY A 37 47.39 -34.45 -10.12
N LYS A 38 47.40 -33.64 -11.14
CA LYS A 38 46.81 -33.86 -12.48
C LYS A 38 47.48 -35.05 -13.18
N PRO A 39 46.96 -35.65 -14.27
CA PRO A 39 46.75 -34.95 -15.54
C PRO A 39 45.56 -35.46 -16.43
N ARG A 40 45.10 -34.65 -17.26
CA ARG A 40 44.89 -34.62 -18.71
C ARG A 40 45.02 -35.95 -19.49
N GLN A 41 43.93 -36.32 -20.24
CA GLN A 41 44.10 -36.89 -21.58
C GLN A 41 42.91 -36.62 -22.48
N GLN A 42 43.23 -36.10 -23.65
CA GLN A 42 42.42 -35.95 -24.84
C GLN A 42 42.33 -37.30 -25.55
N ALA A 43 41.18 -37.60 -26.16
CA ALA A 43 41.17 -38.40 -27.38
C ALA A 43 39.96 -38.06 -28.24
N SER A 44 40.26 -37.67 -29.41
CA SER A 44 39.47 -37.45 -30.60
C SER A 44 38.89 -38.76 -31.17
N GLY A 45 37.71 -38.69 -31.77
CA GLY A 45 37.15 -39.80 -32.57
C GLY A 45 35.89 -39.43 -33.29
N ALA A 46 36.04 -38.99 -34.52
CA ALA A 46 34.96 -38.83 -35.49
C ALA A 46 34.48 -40.18 -36.00
N ARG A 47 33.14 -40.35 -36.15
CA ARG A 47 32.58 -41.20 -37.25
C ARG A 47 31.09 -40.88 -37.49
N THR A 48 30.86 -40.53 -38.68
CA THR A 48 29.72 -40.51 -39.59
C THR A 48 28.66 -41.59 -39.39
N GLY A 49 27.35 -41.25 -39.54
CA GLY A 49 26.38 -42.22 -40.06
C GLY A 49 24.92 -41.99 -39.71
N ALA A 50 24.16 -41.59 -40.70
CA ALA A 50 22.82 -42.03 -41.05
C ALA A 50 21.59 -41.36 -40.41
N HIS A 51 20.86 -40.71 -41.28
CA HIS A 51 19.49 -40.25 -41.18
C HIS A 51 18.53 -41.33 -40.73
N THR A 52 17.66 -41.02 -39.74
CA THR A 52 16.31 -41.56 -39.70
C THR A 52 15.38 -40.46 -39.13
N GLY A 53 14.33 -40.18 -39.89
CA GLY A 53 13.37 -39.13 -39.62
C GLY A 53 12.59 -39.33 -38.34
N VAL A 54 12.43 -38.22 -37.61
CA VAL A 54 11.52 -38.12 -36.47
C VAL A 54 10.32 -37.28 -36.98
N PRO A 55 9.08 -37.74 -36.82
CA PRO A 55 7.90 -37.00 -37.27
C PRO A 55 7.71 -35.73 -36.47
N ALA A 56 7.37 -34.66 -37.16
CA ALA A 56 6.98 -33.37 -36.59
C ALA A 56 5.90 -33.54 -35.52
N ARG A 57 6.24 -33.31 -34.28
CA ARG A 57 5.26 -33.10 -33.21
C ARG A 57 4.58 -31.77 -33.45
N THR A 58 3.33 -31.84 -33.89
CA THR A 58 2.36 -30.78 -33.84
C THR A 58 2.44 -30.04 -32.51
N ARG A 59 2.71 -28.73 -32.59
CA ARG A 59 2.54 -27.82 -31.47
C ARG A 59 1.06 -27.83 -31.07
N GLY A 60 0.75 -28.68 -30.09
CA GLY A 60 -0.53 -28.67 -29.40
C GLY A 60 -0.57 -27.44 -28.48
N SER A 61 -1.68 -26.74 -28.60
CA SER A 61 -2.34 -25.84 -27.65
C SER A 61 -1.44 -25.07 -26.68
N GLN A 62 -1.38 -23.78 -26.91
CA GLN A 62 -1.02 -22.80 -25.90
C GLN A 62 -1.81 -23.10 -24.62
N GLY A 63 -1.13 -23.65 -23.62
CA GLY A 63 -1.64 -23.74 -22.27
C GLY A 63 -2.03 -22.33 -21.82
N GLN A 64 -3.30 -22.15 -21.52
CA GLN A 64 -3.79 -20.98 -20.81
C GLN A 64 -2.86 -20.79 -19.60
N ARG A 65 -2.14 -19.66 -19.58
CA ARG A 65 -1.37 -19.26 -18.42
C ARG A 65 -2.38 -19.17 -17.28
N ALA A 66 -2.18 -19.98 -16.22
CA ALA A 66 -2.91 -19.85 -14.98
C ALA A 66 -2.89 -18.36 -14.58
N GLY A 67 -4.07 -17.77 -14.39
CA GLY A 67 -4.20 -16.36 -14.01
C GLY A 67 -3.30 -16.06 -12.83
N SER A 68 -2.76 -14.85 -12.77
CA SER A 68 -1.92 -14.45 -11.66
C SER A 68 -2.72 -14.58 -10.35
N LYS A 69 -2.08 -15.01 -9.26
CA LYS A 69 -2.75 -15.23 -7.96
C LYS A 69 -3.49 -13.99 -7.43
N GLY A 70 -3.28 -12.80 -8.03
CA GLY A 70 -3.96 -11.55 -7.67
C GLY A 70 -5.35 -11.36 -8.31
N ASP A 71 -5.75 -12.25 -9.23
CA ASP A 71 -7.01 -12.13 -9.97
C ASP A 71 -8.15 -12.97 -9.38
N LEU A 72 -7.90 -13.64 -8.23
CA LEU A 72 -8.85 -14.52 -7.55
C LEU A 72 -9.23 -13.95 -6.19
N ILE A 73 -10.53 -13.88 -5.93
CA ILE A 73 -11.12 -13.52 -4.63
C ILE A 73 -11.68 -14.79 -4.02
N GLU A 74 -11.26 -15.11 -2.79
CA GLU A 74 -11.63 -16.34 -2.10
C GLU A 74 -12.57 -16.06 -0.92
N GLY A 75 -13.61 -16.88 -0.77
CA GLY A 75 -14.50 -16.88 0.40
C GLY A 75 -15.79 -16.10 0.20
N ARG A 76 -16.82 -16.49 0.96
CA ARG A 76 -18.21 -16.02 0.81
C ARG A 76 -18.37 -14.52 1.08
N ARG A 77 -17.77 -14.03 2.16
CA ARG A 77 -17.87 -12.60 2.52
C ARG A 77 -17.16 -11.73 1.49
N ALA A 78 -15.96 -12.11 1.08
CA ALA A 78 -15.22 -11.39 0.05
C ALA A 78 -15.95 -11.41 -1.31
N ALA A 79 -16.61 -12.53 -1.65
CA ALA A 79 -17.41 -12.64 -2.86
C ALA A 79 -18.67 -11.75 -2.83
N ALA A 80 -19.38 -11.72 -1.71
CA ALA A 80 -20.53 -10.83 -1.52
C ALA A 80 -20.12 -9.36 -1.62
N GLU A 81 -19.04 -8.98 -0.93
CA GLU A 81 -18.49 -7.64 -0.94
C GLU A 81 -18.01 -7.22 -2.34
N ALA A 82 -17.29 -8.09 -3.05
CA ALA A 82 -16.85 -7.82 -4.42
C ALA A 82 -18.02 -7.54 -5.37
N LEU A 83 -19.14 -8.25 -5.18
CA LEU A 83 -20.37 -8.05 -5.96
C LEU A 83 -21.03 -6.69 -5.60
N GLU A 84 -21.11 -6.35 -4.33
CA GLU A 84 -21.68 -5.09 -3.84
C GLU A 84 -20.87 -3.87 -4.27
N LEU A 85 -19.54 -4.00 -4.33
CA LEU A 85 -18.64 -2.96 -4.81
C LEU A 85 -18.57 -2.86 -6.34
N GLY A 86 -19.30 -3.72 -7.08
CA GLY A 86 -19.31 -3.69 -8.53
C GLY A 86 -17.96 -4.06 -9.18
N LEU A 87 -17.13 -4.90 -8.51
CA LEU A 87 -15.87 -5.32 -9.10
C LEU A 87 -16.08 -6.00 -10.47
N PRO A 88 -15.12 -5.91 -11.40
CA PRO A 88 -15.23 -6.50 -12.73
C PRO A 88 -15.06 -8.03 -12.69
N ILE A 89 -16.04 -8.71 -12.08
CA ILE A 89 -16.06 -10.17 -11.94
C ILE A 89 -16.32 -10.78 -13.32
N THR A 90 -15.44 -11.67 -13.76
CA THR A 90 -15.57 -12.36 -15.07
C THR A 90 -16.14 -13.76 -14.94
N ARG A 91 -15.89 -14.45 -13.81
CA ARG A 91 -16.37 -15.81 -13.56
C ARG A 91 -16.45 -16.08 -12.07
N ALA A 92 -17.43 -16.86 -11.67
CA ALA A 92 -17.55 -17.40 -10.32
C ALA A 92 -17.42 -18.93 -10.37
N LEU A 93 -16.48 -19.46 -9.59
CA LEU A 93 -16.31 -20.90 -9.36
C LEU A 93 -16.98 -21.24 -8.04
N ILE A 94 -18.01 -22.07 -8.08
CA ILE A 94 -18.78 -22.46 -6.89
C ILE A 94 -18.72 -23.97 -6.73
N GLN A 95 -18.49 -24.43 -5.51
CA GLN A 95 -18.43 -25.85 -5.21
C GLN A 95 -19.75 -26.53 -5.58
N LYS A 96 -19.67 -27.70 -6.23
CA LYS A 96 -20.83 -28.57 -6.45
C LYS A 96 -21.34 -29.07 -5.10
N ASP A 97 -22.66 -29.13 -4.97
CA ASP A 97 -23.28 -29.66 -3.75
C ASP A 97 -22.91 -31.15 -3.59
N SER A 98 -22.47 -31.52 -2.42
CA SER A 98 -22.09 -32.88 -2.04
C SER A 98 -23.13 -33.54 -1.12
N GLY A 99 -24.42 -33.25 -1.37
CA GLY A 99 -25.55 -33.82 -0.62
C GLY A 99 -26.53 -32.78 -0.07
N ALA A 100 -26.11 -31.85 0.76
CA ALA A 100 -26.95 -30.75 1.24
C ALA A 100 -26.70 -29.48 0.41
N VAL A 101 -27.79 -28.82 -0.01
CA VAL A 101 -27.73 -27.53 -0.68
C VAL A 101 -27.31 -26.45 0.32
N ASP A 102 -26.25 -25.74 0.03
CA ASP A 102 -25.81 -24.61 0.81
C ASP A 102 -26.60 -23.34 0.40
N PRO A 103 -27.48 -22.80 1.26
CA PRO A 103 -28.34 -21.68 0.91
C PRO A 103 -27.54 -20.40 0.60
N THR A 104 -26.42 -20.17 1.30
CA THR A 104 -25.55 -19.00 1.10
C THR A 104 -24.87 -19.05 -0.26
N LEU A 105 -24.31 -20.19 -0.65
CA LEU A 105 -23.69 -20.35 -1.96
C LEU A 105 -24.73 -20.28 -3.09
N THR A 106 -25.92 -20.78 -2.86
CA THR A 106 -27.02 -20.71 -3.82
C THR A 106 -27.49 -19.27 -4.06
N ASP A 107 -27.65 -18.48 -2.99
CA ASP A 107 -27.98 -17.05 -3.09
C ASP A 107 -26.89 -16.26 -3.82
N LEU A 108 -25.63 -16.45 -3.45
CA LEU A 108 -24.50 -15.81 -4.13
C LEU A 108 -24.44 -16.17 -5.60
N ALA A 109 -24.67 -17.45 -5.96
CA ALA A 109 -24.72 -17.91 -7.34
C ALA A 109 -25.81 -17.18 -8.13
N ARG A 110 -27.00 -17.04 -7.54
CA ARG A 110 -28.14 -16.35 -8.16
C ARG A 110 -27.84 -14.86 -8.37
N ARG A 111 -27.30 -14.17 -7.33
CA ARG A 111 -26.94 -12.74 -7.40
C ARG A 111 -25.84 -12.49 -8.44
N LEU A 112 -24.82 -13.34 -8.50
CA LEU A 112 -23.74 -13.25 -9.48
C LEU A 112 -24.29 -13.43 -10.91
N ALA A 113 -25.13 -14.46 -11.15
CA ALA A 113 -25.75 -14.68 -12.44
C ALA A 113 -26.66 -13.53 -12.88
N ALA A 114 -27.43 -12.95 -11.95
CA ALA A 114 -28.28 -11.79 -12.21
C ALA A 114 -27.46 -10.53 -12.60
N ASN A 115 -26.18 -10.45 -12.19
CA ASN A 115 -25.25 -9.41 -12.60
C ASN A 115 -24.41 -9.81 -13.85
N GLY A 116 -24.83 -10.83 -14.59
CA GLY A 116 -24.16 -11.24 -15.83
C GLY A 116 -22.84 -11.99 -15.64
N VAL A 117 -22.53 -12.44 -14.42
CA VAL A 117 -21.31 -13.21 -14.14
C VAL A 117 -21.53 -14.67 -14.52
N GLU A 118 -20.61 -15.26 -15.29
CA GLU A 118 -20.59 -16.69 -15.60
C GLU A 118 -20.37 -17.50 -14.30
N VAL A 119 -21.35 -18.32 -13.91
CA VAL A 119 -21.29 -19.16 -12.71
C VAL A 119 -21.00 -20.61 -13.12
N GLU A 120 -19.85 -21.13 -12.72
CA GLU A 120 -19.41 -22.49 -12.99
C GLU A 120 -19.43 -23.32 -11.68
N ARG A 121 -20.10 -24.49 -11.71
CA ARG A 121 -20.09 -25.45 -10.60
C ARG A 121 -18.92 -26.41 -10.76
N VAL A 122 -17.99 -26.39 -9.79
CA VAL A 122 -16.76 -27.18 -9.84
C VAL A 122 -16.64 -28.13 -8.63
N ALA A 123 -15.86 -29.20 -8.76
CA ALA A 123 -15.54 -30.07 -7.63
C ALA A 123 -14.60 -29.35 -6.65
N ARG A 124 -14.73 -29.64 -5.34
CA ARG A 124 -13.92 -29.02 -4.29
C ARG A 124 -12.41 -29.05 -4.55
N PRO A 125 -11.81 -30.17 -5.05
CA PRO A 125 -10.37 -30.20 -5.35
C PRO A 125 -9.90 -29.15 -6.36
N VAL A 126 -10.80 -28.67 -7.26
CA VAL A 126 -10.47 -27.59 -8.18
C VAL A 126 -10.27 -26.27 -7.42
N LEU A 127 -11.16 -25.97 -6.47
CA LEU A 127 -11.02 -24.79 -5.61
C LEU A 127 -9.80 -24.89 -4.72
N ASP A 128 -9.56 -26.06 -4.11
CA ASP A 128 -8.38 -26.32 -3.27
C ASP A 128 -7.07 -26.08 -4.06
N SER A 129 -7.02 -26.46 -5.34
CA SER A 129 -5.83 -26.28 -6.20
C SER A 129 -5.57 -24.82 -6.60
N LEU A 130 -6.61 -24.00 -6.65
CA LEU A 130 -6.53 -22.59 -7.02
C LEU A 130 -6.32 -21.68 -5.78
N SER A 131 -6.74 -22.15 -4.61
CA SER A 131 -6.68 -21.39 -3.36
C SER A 131 -5.25 -21.13 -2.92
N SER A 132 -4.99 -19.90 -2.48
CA SER A 132 -3.70 -19.50 -1.93
C SER A 132 -3.60 -19.79 -0.43
N HIS A 133 -4.73 -19.78 0.28
CA HIS A 133 -4.80 -19.84 1.74
C HIS A 133 -5.76 -20.91 2.27
N GLY A 134 -6.37 -21.72 1.40
CA GLY A 134 -7.37 -22.73 1.78
C GLY A 134 -8.68 -22.14 2.32
N ALA A 135 -8.91 -20.84 2.17
CA ALA A 135 -10.04 -20.13 2.78
C ALA A 135 -11.21 -19.89 1.81
N HIS A 136 -11.31 -20.64 0.71
CA HIS A 136 -12.29 -20.40 -0.35
C HIS A 136 -13.76 -20.62 0.08
N GLN A 137 -14.03 -21.38 1.16
CA GLN A 137 -15.38 -21.59 1.68
C GLN A 137 -16.43 -22.00 0.62
N GLY A 138 -15.99 -22.71 -0.42
CA GLY A 138 -16.83 -23.19 -1.53
C GLY A 138 -17.08 -22.18 -2.66
N ILE A 139 -16.44 -21.01 -2.64
CA ILE A 139 -16.57 -20.01 -3.71
C ILE A 139 -15.25 -19.27 -3.98
N MET A 140 -14.97 -19.07 -5.26
CA MET A 140 -13.88 -18.21 -5.74
C MET A 140 -14.40 -17.39 -6.92
N LEU A 141 -14.05 -16.11 -6.95
CA LEU A 141 -14.37 -15.23 -8.05
C LEU A 141 -13.10 -14.92 -8.85
N LYS A 142 -13.19 -14.99 -10.16
CA LYS A 142 -12.17 -14.48 -11.06
C LYS A 142 -12.56 -13.06 -11.45
N VAL A 143 -11.70 -12.10 -11.11
CA VAL A 143 -11.88 -10.70 -11.48
C VAL A 143 -10.95 -10.35 -12.63
N ARG A 144 -11.33 -9.33 -13.41
CA ARG A 144 -10.42 -8.76 -14.40
C ARG A 144 -9.28 -8.06 -13.64
N PRO A 145 -8.01 -8.30 -14.02
CA PRO A 145 -6.88 -7.58 -13.43
C PRO A 145 -7.09 -6.08 -13.52
N TYR A 146 -6.76 -5.36 -12.44
CA TYR A 146 -6.80 -3.91 -12.45
C TYR A 146 -5.83 -3.37 -13.51
N ARG A 147 -6.27 -2.41 -14.30
CA ARG A 147 -5.47 -1.79 -15.34
C ARG A 147 -4.81 -0.53 -14.79
N TYR A 148 -3.54 -0.65 -14.42
CA TYR A 148 -2.75 0.50 -13.99
C TYR A 148 -2.53 1.47 -15.15
N ALA A 149 -2.59 2.76 -14.84
CA ALA A 149 -2.18 3.85 -15.72
C ALA A 149 -0.64 3.88 -15.85
N SER A 150 -0.14 4.60 -16.84
CA SER A 150 1.27 4.99 -16.91
C SER A 150 1.51 6.26 -16.09
N LEU A 151 2.78 6.59 -15.80
CA LEU A 151 3.12 7.87 -15.18
C LEU A 151 2.76 9.04 -16.11
N HIS A 152 2.93 8.85 -17.41
CA HIS A 152 2.54 9.80 -18.43
C HIS A 152 1.05 10.14 -18.40
N ASP A 153 0.16 9.14 -18.23
CA ASP A 153 -1.29 9.38 -18.11
C ASP A 153 -1.61 10.28 -16.90
N ILE A 154 -0.87 10.15 -15.78
CA ILE A 154 -1.02 11.02 -14.60
C ILE A 154 -0.53 12.44 -14.91
N ILE A 155 0.59 12.56 -15.62
CA ILE A 155 1.15 13.85 -16.02
C ILE A 155 0.20 14.58 -16.98
N GLU A 156 -0.40 13.88 -17.93
CA GLU A 156 -1.43 14.43 -18.81
C GLU A 156 -2.68 14.87 -18.03
N ALA A 157 -3.16 14.04 -17.10
CA ALA A 157 -4.31 14.37 -16.25
C ALA A 157 -4.05 15.61 -15.37
N ALA A 158 -2.79 15.85 -14.98
CA ALA A 158 -2.39 17.03 -14.21
C ALA A 158 -2.50 18.36 -15.01
N GLY A 159 -2.58 18.32 -16.34
CA GLY A 159 -2.65 19.50 -17.17
C GLY A 159 -1.49 20.48 -16.95
N SER A 160 -1.72 21.78 -17.14
CA SER A 160 -0.71 22.83 -16.99
C SER A 160 -0.82 23.64 -15.68
N GLY A 161 -1.91 23.48 -14.93
CA GLY A 161 -2.18 24.21 -13.68
C GLY A 161 -1.55 23.57 -12.45
N ASN A 162 -2.02 24.01 -11.29
CA ASN A 162 -1.71 23.37 -10.02
C ASN A 162 -2.21 21.91 -10.06
N ALA A 163 -1.45 21.01 -9.48
CA ALA A 163 -1.80 19.59 -9.46
C ALA A 163 -1.11 18.87 -8.30
N LEU A 164 -1.80 17.92 -7.71
CA LEU A 164 -1.27 17.04 -6.69
C LEU A 164 -1.09 15.63 -7.28
N VAL A 165 0.09 15.05 -7.11
CA VAL A 165 0.37 13.63 -7.34
C VAL A 165 0.84 13.02 -6.03
N ILE A 166 0.23 11.91 -5.59
CA ILE A 166 0.64 11.22 -4.37
C ILE A 166 1.55 10.06 -4.73
N VAL A 167 2.76 10.03 -4.17
CA VAL A 167 3.78 8.99 -4.40
C VAL A 167 3.96 8.16 -3.14
N LEU A 168 3.70 6.85 -3.22
CA LEU A 168 3.70 5.96 -2.07
C LEU A 168 4.93 5.04 -2.05
N ASP A 169 5.79 5.24 -1.06
CA ASP A 169 7.00 4.44 -0.88
C ASP A 169 6.79 3.36 0.19
N HIS A 170 6.72 2.09 -0.22
CA HIS A 170 6.55 0.92 0.64
C HIS A 170 5.24 0.90 1.47
N VAL A 171 4.19 1.53 1.02
CA VAL A 171 2.84 1.35 1.59
C VAL A 171 2.27 0.04 1.07
N THR A 172 2.23 -0.99 1.93
CA THR A 172 1.89 -2.38 1.53
C THR A 172 0.50 -2.83 1.97
N ASP A 173 -0.11 -2.14 2.91
CA ASP A 173 -1.45 -2.42 3.39
C ASP A 173 -2.51 -1.89 2.41
N GLU A 174 -3.41 -2.79 1.93
CA GLU A 174 -4.46 -2.41 0.97
C GLU A 174 -5.49 -1.46 1.58
N GLY A 175 -5.71 -1.52 2.89
CA GLY A 175 -6.64 -0.64 3.59
C GLY A 175 -6.14 0.80 3.60
N ASN A 176 -4.89 1.01 3.99
CA ASN A 176 -4.23 2.32 3.96
C ASN A 176 -4.13 2.85 2.53
N PHE A 177 -3.74 2.00 1.59
CA PHE A 177 -3.67 2.37 0.17
C PHE A 177 -5.03 2.85 -0.36
N GLY A 178 -6.10 2.10 -0.13
CA GLY A 178 -7.44 2.50 -0.58
C GLY A 178 -7.92 3.79 0.08
N ALA A 179 -7.66 3.99 1.37
CA ALA A 179 -7.99 5.23 2.07
C ALA A 179 -7.23 6.44 1.51
N ILE A 180 -5.96 6.26 1.14
CA ILE A 180 -5.16 7.30 0.47
C ILE A 180 -5.73 7.61 -0.92
N VAL A 181 -6.08 6.59 -1.72
CA VAL A 181 -6.68 6.79 -3.05
C VAL A 181 -8.01 7.54 -2.93
N ARG A 182 -8.83 7.23 -1.91
CA ARG A 182 -10.06 7.97 -1.64
C ARG A 182 -9.80 9.44 -1.34
N THR A 183 -8.83 9.71 -0.48
CA THR A 183 -8.42 11.10 -0.18
C THR A 183 -7.92 11.81 -1.45
N ALA A 184 -7.08 11.15 -2.24
CA ALA A 184 -6.53 11.71 -3.47
C ALA A 184 -7.63 12.09 -4.46
N GLU A 185 -8.63 11.23 -4.64
CA GLU A 185 -9.78 11.49 -5.51
C GLU A 185 -10.60 12.67 -4.99
N VAL A 186 -10.97 12.68 -3.71
CA VAL A 186 -11.78 13.74 -3.09
C VAL A 186 -11.13 15.12 -3.17
N VAL A 187 -9.79 15.21 -3.04
CA VAL A 187 -9.07 16.49 -3.15
C VAL A 187 -8.74 16.88 -4.60
N GLY A 188 -9.15 16.09 -5.59
CA GLY A 188 -8.87 16.35 -7.00
C GLY A 188 -7.41 16.15 -7.40
N ALA A 189 -6.70 15.19 -6.77
CA ALA A 189 -5.34 14.86 -7.20
C ALA A 189 -5.34 14.28 -8.64
N ALA A 190 -4.26 14.51 -9.37
CA ALA A 190 -4.08 14.00 -10.73
C ALA A 190 -3.86 12.48 -10.77
N GLY A 191 -3.36 11.89 -9.67
CA GLY A 191 -3.18 10.45 -9.57
C GLY A 191 -2.33 10.01 -8.39
N VAL A 192 -2.17 8.68 -8.29
CA VAL A 192 -1.35 8.03 -7.28
C VAL A 192 -0.28 7.19 -7.96
N VAL A 193 0.97 7.29 -7.51
CA VAL A 193 2.11 6.53 -8.01
C VAL A 193 2.57 5.55 -6.96
N VAL A 194 2.68 4.26 -7.31
CA VAL A 194 3.18 3.19 -6.43
C VAL A 194 4.32 2.44 -7.09
N ALA A 195 5.17 1.82 -6.29
CA ALA A 195 6.19 0.92 -6.81
C ALA A 195 5.57 -0.39 -7.33
N LYS A 196 6.18 -1.00 -8.38
CA LYS A 196 5.76 -2.30 -8.93
C LYS A 196 5.94 -3.46 -7.95
N SER A 197 6.85 -3.31 -6.99
CA SER A 197 7.15 -4.30 -5.95
C SER A 197 7.11 -3.66 -4.57
N ARG A 198 6.80 -4.47 -3.55
CA ARG A 198 6.73 -4.02 -2.15
C ARG A 198 5.78 -2.84 -1.94
N ALA A 199 4.67 -2.83 -2.65
CA ALA A 199 3.58 -1.88 -2.52
C ALA A 199 2.24 -2.63 -2.54
N ALA A 200 1.22 -2.04 -1.98
CA ALA A 200 -0.15 -2.53 -2.08
C ALA A 200 -0.59 -2.60 -3.54
N ARG A 201 -1.48 -3.53 -3.81
CA ARG A 201 -2.13 -3.66 -5.12
C ARG A 201 -3.59 -3.25 -5.01
N VAL A 202 -4.19 -2.96 -6.16
CA VAL A 202 -5.63 -2.74 -6.22
C VAL A 202 -6.33 -4.10 -6.12
N GLY A 203 -6.62 -4.50 -4.88
CA GLY A 203 -7.37 -5.70 -4.51
C GLY A 203 -8.70 -5.34 -3.84
N VAL A 204 -9.42 -6.34 -3.32
CA VAL A 204 -10.74 -6.14 -2.65
C VAL A 204 -10.65 -5.14 -1.50
N GLY A 205 -9.57 -5.22 -0.71
CA GLY A 205 -9.34 -4.28 0.39
C GLY A 205 -9.24 -2.83 -0.08
N ALA A 206 -8.53 -2.59 -1.19
CA ALA A 206 -8.40 -1.26 -1.78
C ALA A 206 -9.73 -0.75 -2.36
N TYR A 207 -10.50 -1.59 -3.05
CA TYR A 207 -11.84 -1.22 -3.53
C TYR A 207 -12.76 -0.81 -2.40
N LYS A 208 -12.78 -1.59 -1.31
CA LYS A 208 -13.60 -1.32 -0.14
C LYS A 208 -13.24 -0.01 0.54
N THR A 209 -11.96 0.15 0.92
CA THR A 209 -11.53 1.30 1.71
C THR A 209 -11.50 2.59 0.89
N SER A 210 -11.33 2.48 -0.43
CA SER A 210 -11.44 3.62 -1.34
C SER A 210 -12.89 4.03 -1.65
N ALA A 211 -13.89 3.24 -1.24
CA ALA A 211 -15.29 3.43 -1.63
C ALA A 211 -15.46 3.56 -3.17
N GLY A 212 -14.66 2.81 -3.94
CA GLY A 212 -14.69 2.83 -5.40
C GLY A 212 -13.79 3.88 -6.07
N ALA A 213 -13.15 4.79 -5.34
CA ALA A 213 -12.27 5.83 -5.90
C ALA A 213 -11.14 5.26 -6.78
N VAL A 214 -10.70 4.02 -6.55
CA VAL A 214 -9.73 3.32 -7.43
C VAL A 214 -10.19 3.21 -8.89
N MET A 215 -11.48 3.37 -9.18
CA MET A 215 -12.03 3.32 -10.55
C MET A 215 -12.02 4.68 -11.25
N HIS A 216 -11.87 5.76 -10.51
CA HIS A 216 -11.99 7.13 -10.99
C HIS A 216 -10.66 7.86 -11.07
N LEU A 217 -9.70 7.48 -10.23
CA LEU A 217 -8.39 8.13 -10.14
C LEU A 217 -7.32 7.30 -10.85
N PRO A 218 -6.48 7.88 -11.73
CA PRO A 218 -5.33 7.18 -12.31
C PRO A 218 -4.35 6.70 -11.24
N ILE A 219 -4.00 5.41 -11.28
CA ILE A 219 -2.99 4.82 -10.40
C ILE A 219 -1.90 4.25 -11.29
N ALA A 220 -0.68 4.81 -11.20
CA ALA A 220 0.47 4.34 -11.95
C ALA A 220 1.33 3.40 -11.13
N GLN A 221 1.81 2.34 -11.78
CA GLN A 221 2.73 1.39 -11.16
C GLN A 221 4.09 1.46 -11.86
N VAL A 222 5.08 2.01 -11.16
CA VAL A 222 6.42 2.27 -11.71
C VAL A 222 7.48 1.30 -11.18
N PRO A 223 8.51 0.98 -11.98
CA PRO A 223 9.59 0.12 -11.51
C PRO A 223 10.49 0.80 -10.47
N ASN A 224 10.63 2.12 -10.52
CA ASN A 224 11.51 2.92 -9.66
C ASN A 224 10.85 4.26 -9.33
N LEU A 225 10.62 4.53 -8.04
CA LEU A 225 10.01 5.78 -7.57
C LEU A 225 10.95 6.98 -7.70
N ALA A 226 12.25 6.80 -7.51
CA ALA A 226 13.23 7.88 -7.67
C ALA A 226 13.22 8.42 -9.11
N SER A 227 13.25 7.53 -10.10
CA SER A 227 13.15 7.93 -11.51
C SER A 227 11.80 8.57 -11.84
N ALA A 228 10.71 8.08 -11.22
CA ALA A 228 9.39 8.68 -11.40
C ALA A 228 9.31 10.11 -10.81
N LEU A 229 9.98 10.35 -9.68
CA LEU A 229 10.09 11.71 -9.12
C LEU A 229 10.89 12.64 -10.04
N ASP A 230 11.99 12.15 -10.64
CA ASP A 230 12.76 12.95 -11.59
C ASP A 230 11.92 13.32 -12.82
N GLU A 231 11.16 12.36 -13.37
CA GLU A 231 10.24 12.60 -14.50
C GLU A 231 9.13 13.60 -14.11
N LEU A 232 8.55 13.51 -12.92
CA LEU A 232 7.57 14.48 -12.42
C LEU A 232 8.20 15.89 -12.31
N LYS A 233 9.45 16.00 -11.83
CA LYS A 233 10.16 17.28 -11.74
C LYS A 233 10.44 17.90 -13.10
N GLU A 234 10.75 17.11 -14.13
CA GLU A 234 10.88 17.57 -15.51
C GLU A 234 9.58 18.20 -16.04
N HIS A 235 8.43 17.80 -15.46
CA HIS A 235 7.10 18.37 -15.76
C HIS A 235 6.64 19.43 -14.74
N GLY A 236 7.59 20.01 -14.00
CA GLY A 236 7.37 21.16 -13.12
C GLY A 236 6.79 20.83 -11.75
N PHE A 237 6.75 19.56 -11.33
CA PHE A 237 6.37 19.21 -9.97
C PHE A 237 7.52 19.43 -9.00
N TRP A 238 7.19 19.84 -7.79
CA TRP A 238 8.11 19.84 -6.65
C TRP A 238 7.86 18.60 -5.82
N ALA A 239 8.90 17.87 -5.50
CA ALA A 239 8.82 16.64 -4.71
C ALA A 239 8.94 16.99 -3.22
N GLY A 240 7.84 16.87 -2.47
CA GLY A 240 7.77 17.13 -1.04
C GLY A 240 7.63 15.82 -0.25
N GLY A 241 8.59 15.49 0.61
CA GLY A 241 8.59 14.27 1.43
C GLY A 241 8.07 14.51 2.84
N ALA A 242 7.03 13.76 3.26
CA ALA A 242 6.51 13.81 4.61
C ALA A 242 7.28 12.83 5.52
N THR A 243 7.97 13.34 6.54
CA THR A 243 8.77 12.54 7.49
C THR A 243 8.83 13.22 8.84
N GLU A 244 8.67 12.46 9.93
CA GLU A 244 8.76 12.95 11.31
C GLU A 244 10.13 13.54 11.66
N HIS A 245 11.15 13.17 10.91
CA HIS A 245 12.52 13.66 11.11
C HIS A 245 12.81 15.02 10.47
N ALA A 246 11.85 15.60 9.74
CA ALA A 246 12.00 16.94 9.18
C ALA A 246 12.03 18.03 10.26
N ARG A 247 12.65 19.16 9.95
CA ARG A 247 12.64 20.35 10.79
C ARG A 247 11.39 21.18 10.56
N ASP A 248 11.06 21.39 9.29
CA ASP A 248 10.00 22.28 8.86
C ASP A 248 8.62 21.63 9.05
N LEU A 249 7.67 22.42 9.47
CA LEU A 249 6.28 22.00 9.56
C LEU A 249 5.61 22.06 8.17
N VAL A 250 4.57 21.31 7.98
CA VAL A 250 3.76 21.33 6.75
C VAL A 250 3.28 22.73 6.39
N TRP A 251 3.08 23.58 7.39
CA TRP A 251 2.61 24.96 7.19
C TRP A 251 3.68 25.91 6.69
N ASP A 252 4.96 25.62 6.97
CA ASP A 252 6.10 26.43 6.56
C ASP A 252 6.74 25.92 5.26
N ALA A 253 6.43 24.68 4.88
CA ALA A 253 6.92 24.03 3.66
C ALA A 253 6.11 24.47 2.42
N PRO A 254 6.68 24.43 1.20
CA PRO A 254 6.00 24.83 -0.03
C PRO A 254 5.00 23.77 -0.53
N VAL A 255 4.04 23.39 0.31
CA VAL A 255 2.99 22.41 0.00
C VAL A 255 1.88 23.09 -0.81
N ALA A 256 2.18 23.45 -2.07
CA ALA A 256 1.27 24.17 -2.96
C ALA A 256 1.66 23.95 -4.42
N GLY A 257 0.84 24.38 -5.35
CA GLY A 257 1.12 24.35 -6.78
C GLY A 257 1.19 22.93 -7.35
N ARG A 258 2.16 22.67 -8.21
CA ARG A 258 2.40 21.32 -8.75
C ARG A 258 3.25 20.52 -7.75
N LEU A 259 2.59 19.67 -6.96
CA LEU A 259 3.22 18.94 -5.86
C LEU A 259 3.20 17.44 -6.11
N ALA A 260 4.36 16.78 -6.05
CA ALA A 260 4.52 15.35 -5.85
C ALA A 260 4.70 15.08 -4.34
N LEU A 261 3.61 14.73 -3.67
CA LEU A 261 3.61 14.40 -2.24
C LEU A 261 4.10 12.98 -2.01
N VAL A 262 5.26 12.84 -1.39
CA VAL A 262 5.87 11.55 -1.09
C VAL A 262 5.53 11.12 0.33
N MET A 263 4.87 9.95 0.44
CA MET A 263 4.50 9.33 1.71
C MET A 263 5.24 8.00 1.87
N GLY A 264 5.82 7.78 3.02
CA GLY A 264 6.53 6.55 3.36
C GLY A 264 5.68 5.54 4.11
N SER A 265 6.24 4.35 4.36
CA SER A 265 5.61 3.32 5.19
C SER A 265 5.55 3.71 6.66
N GLU A 266 4.59 3.13 7.40
CA GLU A 266 4.41 3.40 8.84
C GLU A 266 5.64 3.03 9.69
N GLY A 267 6.41 2.01 9.30
CA GLY A 267 7.53 1.51 10.11
C GLY A 267 8.88 2.13 9.78
N SER A 268 9.15 2.41 8.48
CA SER A 268 10.47 2.89 8.02
C SER A 268 10.44 4.26 7.36
N GLY A 269 9.26 4.86 7.23
CA GLY A 269 9.10 6.14 6.54
C GLY A 269 9.48 6.06 5.06
N ILE A 270 9.95 7.17 4.52
CA ILE A 270 10.43 7.28 3.14
C ILE A 270 11.83 6.67 3.05
N SER A 271 12.05 5.76 2.09
CA SER A 271 13.35 5.14 1.85
C SER A 271 14.41 6.20 1.53
N ARG A 272 15.67 5.88 1.89
CA ARG A 272 16.79 6.82 1.71
C ARG A 272 16.90 7.33 0.27
N LEU A 273 16.78 6.43 -0.71
CA LEU A 273 16.92 6.80 -2.13
C LEU A 273 15.79 7.74 -2.55
N VAL A 274 14.53 7.42 -2.27
CA VAL A 274 13.38 8.25 -2.61
C VAL A 274 13.48 9.62 -1.93
N ARG A 275 13.88 9.65 -0.66
CA ARG A 275 14.06 10.90 0.09
C ARG A 275 15.15 11.80 -0.51
N GLN A 276 16.21 11.23 -1.11
CA GLN A 276 17.26 12.01 -1.79
C GLN A 276 16.77 12.69 -3.08
N HIS A 277 15.67 12.21 -3.67
CA HIS A 277 15.03 12.79 -4.84
C HIS A 277 13.90 13.78 -4.48
N CYS A 278 13.59 13.95 -3.18
CA CYS A 278 12.71 15.02 -2.72
C CYS A 278 13.45 16.36 -2.72
N ASP A 279 12.78 17.43 -3.16
CA ASP A 279 13.32 18.78 -3.16
C ASP A 279 13.29 19.41 -1.76
N PHE A 280 12.30 19.00 -0.97
CA PHE A 280 12.15 19.41 0.44
C PHE A 280 11.49 18.28 1.25
N VAL A 281 11.63 18.37 2.57
CA VAL A 281 10.97 17.47 3.52
C VAL A 281 10.30 18.27 4.62
N PHE A 282 9.18 17.76 5.12
CA PHE A 282 8.39 18.42 6.15
C PHE A 282 7.68 17.40 7.05
N LYS A 283 7.11 17.86 8.14
CA LYS A 283 6.35 17.01 9.09
C LYS A 283 5.03 17.65 9.49
N LEU A 284 4.11 16.79 9.92
CA LEU A 284 2.95 17.22 10.71
C LEU A 284 3.39 17.44 12.18
N PRO A 285 2.92 18.50 12.85
CA PRO A 285 3.23 18.71 14.26
C PRO A 285 2.55 17.64 15.12
N GLN A 286 3.29 17.14 16.09
CA GLN A 286 2.82 16.16 17.06
C GLN A 286 2.97 16.73 18.46
N ARG A 287 1.94 16.61 19.30
CA ARG A 287 1.93 17.10 20.68
C ARG A 287 1.65 16.01 21.70
N GLY A 288 1.19 14.85 21.24
CA GLY A 288 0.87 13.70 22.08
C GLY A 288 2.07 12.81 22.38
N GLN A 289 1.80 11.68 23.01
CA GLN A 289 2.81 10.64 23.31
C GLN A 289 2.95 9.60 22.19
N VAL A 290 2.01 9.55 21.25
CA VAL A 290 2.05 8.66 20.09
C VAL A 290 2.99 9.26 19.05
N GLU A 291 3.93 8.46 18.57
CA GLU A 291 5.05 8.94 17.74
C GLU A 291 4.68 9.27 16.30
N SER A 292 3.57 8.72 15.78
CA SER A 292 3.16 8.95 14.38
C SER A 292 1.66 8.80 14.17
N LEU A 293 1.15 9.43 13.12
CA LEU A 293 -0.19 9.15 12.56
C LEU A 293 -0.10 7.95 11.61
N ASN A 294 -1.22 7.23 11.48
CA ASN A 294 -1.40 6.31 10.36
C ASN A 294 -1.16 7.03 9.03
N VAL A 295 -0.50 6.35 8.08
CA VAL A 295 -0.08 6.96 6.80
C VAL A 295 -1.24 7.55 6.00
N ALA A 296 -2.41 6.92 6.01
CA ALA A 296 -3.58 7.44 5.30
C ALA A 296 -4.13 8.71 5.97
N GLN A 297 -4.14 8.76 7.30
CA GLN A 297 -4.56 9.94 8.06
C GLN A 297 -3.59 11.11 7.86
N ALA A 298 -2.28 10.82 7.89
CA ALA A 298 -1.25 11.83 7.61
C ALA A 298 -1.39 12.37 6.17
N THR A 299 -1.58 11.48 5.20
CA THR A 299 -1.82 11.86 3.79
C THR A 299 -3.04 12.76 3.67
N THR A 300 -4.13 12.43 4.34
CA THR A 300 -5.36 13.23 4.32
C THR A 300 -5.10 14.65 4.85
N ALA A 301 -4.46 14.77 5.99
CA ALA A 301 -4.15 16.08 6.59
C ALA A 301 -3.31 16.96 5.65
N ILE A 302 -2.28 16.37 5.00
CA ILE A 302 -1.38 17.09 4.09
C ILE A 302 -2.08 17.44 2.76
N ALA A 303 -2.86 16.51 2.20
CA ALA A 303 -3.58 16.72 0.96
C ALA A 303 -4.64 17.85 1.10
N TYR A 304 -5.30 17.94 2.25
CA TYR A 304 -6.23 19.04 2.54
C TYR A 304 -5.51 20.39 2.78
N GLU A 305 -4.29 20.39 3.30
CA GLU A 305 -3.49 21.61 3.38
C GLU A 305 -3.07 22.07 1.99
N TRP A 306 -2.70 21.16 1.08
CA TRP A 306 -2.46 21.48 -0.32
C TRP A 306 -3.72 22.08 -0.96
N LEU A 307 -4.87 21.42 -0.82
CA LEU A 307 -6.17 21.88 -1.37
C LEU A 307 -6.53 23.26 -0.83
N ARG A 308 -6.39 23.49 0.48
CA ARG A 308 -6.67 24.80 1.10
C ARG A 308 -5.83 25.92 0.47
N ARG A 309 -4.55 25.64 0.20
CA ARG A 309 -3.65 26.62 -0.44
C ARG A 309 -3.99 26.81 -1.91
N ASP A 310 -4.36 25.76 -2.60
CA ASP A 310 -4.78 25.81 -3.99
C ASP A 310 -6.04 26.66 -4.16
N MET A 311 -7.05 26.44 -3.32
CA MET A 311 -8.27 27.24 -3.28
C MET A 311 -7.99 28.71 -2.96
N ALA A 312 -7.11 29.02 -2.00
CA ALA A 312 -6.74 30.37 -1.64
C ALA A 312 -5.98 31.08 -2.77
N ALA A 313 -5.17 30.36 -3.55
CA ALA A 313 -4.48 30.90 -4.73
C ALA A 313 -5.43 31.09 -5.91
N GLY A 314 -6.50 30.29 -5.98
CA GLY A 314 -7.51 30.28 -7.05
C GLY A 314 -8.69 31.20 -6.83
N GLU A 315 -8.69 32.16 -5.88
CA GLU A 315 -9.76 33.17 -5.71
C GLU A 315 -10.07 34.01 -6.96
N GLY A 316 -9.48 33.64 -8.11
CA GLY A 316 -9.79 34.21 -9.44
C GLY A 316 -10.35 33.17 -10.44
N ALA A 317 -10.44 31.88 -10.15
CA ALA A 317 -10.87 30.85 -11.10
C ALA A 317 -11.85 29.87 -10.51
N GLN A 318 -13.12 30.05 -10.87
CA GLN A 318 -14.22 29.09 -10.81
C GLN A 318 -14.74 28.70 -9.42
N ALA A 319 -15.87 29.33 -9.07
CA ALA A 319 -16.84 28.78 -8.16
C ALA A 319 -16.97 27.27 -8.43
N VAL A 320 -16.67 26.46 -7.41
CA VAL A 320 -17.07 25.06 -7.35
C VAL A 320 -18.55 25.07 -7.71
N SER A 321 -18.93 24.50 -8.85
CA SER A 321 -20.33 24.18 -9.11
C SER A 321 -20.74 23.23 -8.00
N GLU A 322 -21.50 23.74 -7.05
CA GLU A 322 -22.19 22.87 -6.09
C GLU A 322 -22.89 21.80 -6.90
N PRO A 323 -22.72 20.52 -6.57
CA PRO A 323 -23.57 19.49 -7.15
C PRO A 323 -25.01 19.95 -6.89
N ALA A 324 -25.80 20.04 -7.97
CA ALA A 324 -27.20 20.43 -7.89
C ALA A 324 -27.81 19.69 -6.71
N GLY A 325 -28.22 20.41 -5.69
CA GLY A 325 -28.67 19.89 -4.44
C GLY A 325 -29.87 18.98 -4.68
N ASP A 326 -29.65 17.67 -4.59
CA ASP A 326 -30.73 16.73 -4.31
C ASP A 326 -31.16 17.05 -2.88
N GLY A 327 -32.31 17.70 -2.76
CA GLY A 327 -33.00 18.18 -1.58
C GLY A 327 -32.89 17.34 -0.30
N TYR A 328 -31.78 17.47 0.40
CA TYR A 328 -31.68 17.12 1.82
C TYR A 328 -31.92 18.38 2.69
N ASP A 329 -32.91 19.16 2.30
CA ASP A 329 -33.48 20.23 3.14
C ASP A 329 -34.64 19.68 3.96
N THR A 330 -34.49 18.47 4.51
CA THR A 330 -35.31 18.00 5.60
C THR A 330 -34.52 18.31 6.87
N PRO A 331 -34.96 19.24 7.73
CA PRO A 331 -34.37 19.38 9.04
C PRO A 331 -34.39 18.00 9.70
N LEU A 332 -33.24 17.52 10.14
CA LEU A 332 -33.13 16.38 11.03
C LEU A 332 -33.99 16.75 12.25
N ASP A 333 -35.18 16.14 12.37
CA ASP A 333 -36.00 16.15 13.58
C ASP A 333 -35.15 15.40 14.63
N LEU A 334 -34.28 16.14 15.28
CA LEU A 334 -33.53 15.61 16.41
C LEU A 334 -34.57 15.46 17.54
N PRO A 335 -34.69 14.28 18.16
CA PRO A 335 -35.57 14.12 19.31
C PRO A 335 -35.19 15.14 20.38
N ASP A 336 -36.22 15.78 20.94
CA ASP A 336 -36.05 16.72 22.05
C ASP A 336 -35.28 16.03 23.18
N THR A 337 -34.09 16.52 23.46
CA THR A 337 -33.21 15.95 24.49
C THR A 337 -33.61 16.39 25.91
N SER A 338 -34.70 17.14 26.06
CA SER A 338 -35.22 17.59 27.38
C SER A 338 -35.72 16.43 28.25
N ASP A 339 -35.98 15.24 27.69
CA ASP A 339 -36.44 14.04 28.42
C ASP A 339 -35.31 13.07 28.82
N PHE A 340 -34.06 13.39 28.58
CA PHE A 340 -32.93 12.58 29.05
C PHE A 340 -32.50 13.04 30.44
N ASP A 341 -33.05 12.39 31.47
CA ASP A 341 -32.61 12.46 32.85
C ASP A 341 -31.22 11.79 32.98
N PHE A 342 -30.15 12.57 33.02
CA PHE A 342 -28.84 12.05 33.36
C PHE A 342 -28.78 11.82 34.86
N PRO A 343 -28.48 10.61 35.35
CA PRO A 343 -28.29 10.39 36.77
C PRO A 343 -27.13 11.28 37.26
N GLU A 344 -27.41 12.13 38.24
CA GLU A 344 -26.39 12.89 38.96
C GLU A 344 -25.37 11.90 39.56
N THR A 345 -24.14 11.91 39.02
CA THR A 345 -23.02 11.22 39.64
C THR A 345 -22.61 11.98 40.89
N ASP A 346 -23.04 11.46 42.04
CA ASP A 346 -22.58 11.84 43.36
C ASP A 346 -21.04 11.60 43.43
N LEU A 347 -20.27 12.66 43.31
CA LEU A 347 -18.83 12.68 43.61
C LEU A 347 -18.66 13.02 45.08
N GLY A 348 -18.73 11.96 45.94
CA GLY A 348 -18.30 12.02 47.31
C GLY A 348 -16.78 11.84 47.45
#